data_32e8f36d82cbe83869228d8a9b9e1b92
#
_entry.id   32e8f36d82cbe83869228d8a9b9e1b92
#
_cell.length_a   1.000
_cell.length_b   1.000
_cell.length_c   1.000
_cell.angle_alpha   90.00
_cell.angle_beta   90.00
_cell.angle_gamma   90.00
#
_symmetry.space_group_name_H-M   'P 1'
#
loop_
_entity.id
_entity.type
_entity.pdbx_description
1 polymer ?
#
loop_
_entity_poly.entity_id
_entity_poly.type
_entity_poly.pdbx_seq_one_letter_code
_entity_poly.pdbx_strand_id
1 'polypeptide(L)'
;NTKAGMNSYLQQAEMRNTNWFDELFSTALSMNHSISMSGGTDKAQYYTSFSIMDDPGWTEQSKVQRYTASVNAQYNISQKLSLNLISNSSYRKQKAPGTLNQSVNAVTGEVSRDFDINPYSYAINSSRALDPNEYYTRNYSPFNIHNELANNFIDFDVVDLKFQGELKYKPVTQVELAILGAYKYSTTTQANQ
;
A
#
# COMPACT_ATOMS: atom_id res chain seq x y z
N ASN A 1 -31.57 29.19 17.65
CA ASN A 1 -30.87 28.64 18.81
C ASN A 1 -31.47 29.26 20.08
N THR A 2 -32.21 28.48 20.87
CA THR A 2 -32.74 28.90 22.18
C THR A 2 -31.71 28.61 23.26
N LYS A 3 -31.70 29.36 24.38
CA LYS A 3 -30.83 29.07 25.54
C LYS A 3 -31.02 27.63 26.06
N ALA A 4 -32.23 27.10 26.02
CA ALA A 4 -32.52 25.72 26.43
C ALA A 4 -31.86 24.71 25.50
N GLY A 5 -31.89 24.92 24.19
CA GLY A 5 -31.23 24.05 23.21
C GLY A 5 -29.70 24.07 23.34
N MET A 6 -29.13 25.25 23.65
CA MET A 6 -27.69 25.37 23.86
C MET A 6 -27.27 24.67 25.17
N ASN A 7 -28.03 24.81 26.25
CA ASN A 7 -27.73 24.09 27.49
C ASN A 7 -27.83 22.58 27.33
N SER A 8 -28.84 22.08 26.60
CA SER A 8 -28.98 20.64 26.30
C SER A 8 -27.78 20.12 25.50
N TYR A 9 -27.34 20.85 24.49
CA TYR A 9 -26.16 20.49 23.70
C TYR A 9 -24.88 20.45 24.54
N LEU A 10 -24.67 21.45 25.39
CA LEU A 10 -23.51 21.51 26.30
C LEU A 10 -23.51 20.35 27.28
N GLN A 11 -24.67 20.01 27.85
CA GLN A 11 -24.79 18.86 28.77
C GLN A 11 -24.46 17.54 28.03
N GLN A 12 -24.92 17.38 26.81
CA GLN A 12 -24.57 16.21 26.00
C GLN A 12 -23.06 16.15 25.70
N ALA A 13 -22.45 17.28 25.37
CA ALA A 13 -21.01 17.37 25.11
C ALA A 13 -20.17 17.08 26.37
N GLU A 14 -20.61 17.53 27.56
CA GLU A 14 -19.95 17.22 28.83
C GLU A 14 -20.01 15.73 29.19
N MET A 15 -21.13 15.06 28.83
CA MET A 15 -21.32 13.63 29.13
C MET A 15 -20.65 12.75 28.08
N ARG A 16 -20.28 13.30 26.92
CA ARG A 16 -19.65 12.56 25.82
C ARG A 16 -18.21 12.22 26.17
N ASN A 17 -17.80 11.00 25.89
CA ASN A 17 -16.43 10.53 26.10
C ASN A 17 -15.99 9.71 24.89
N THR A 18 -15.89 10.38 23.75
CA THR A 18 -15.48 9.76 22.48
C THR A 18 -14.06 9.18 22.59
N ASN A 19 -13.91 7.91 22.34
CA ASN A 19 -12.61 7.27 22.20
C ASN A 19 -12.19 7.28 20.73
N TRP A 20 -11.45 8.29 20.32
CA TRP A 20 -11.02 8.47 18.93
C TRP A 20 -10.16 7.33 18.39
N PHE A 21 -9.49 6.57 19.27
CA PHE A 21 -8.77 5.38 18.82
C PHE A 21 -9.73 4.26 18.41
N ASP A 22 -10.79 4.04 19.16
CA ASP A 22 -11.80 3.02 18.79
C ASP A 22 -12.60 3.44 17.55
N GLU A 23 -12.79 4.77 17.35
CA GLU A 23 -13.49 5.29 16.18
C GLU A 23 -12.67 5.22 14.89
N LEU A 24 -11.36 5.44 14.94
CA LEU A 24 -10.51 5.60 13.78
C LEU A 24 -9.64 4.38 13.46
N PHE A 25 -9.50 3.46 14.42
CA PHE A 25 -8.65 2.29 14.29
C PHE A 25 -9.42 1.02 14.56
N SER A 26 -9.17 0.03 13.76
CA SER A 26 -9.75 -1.30 13.90
C SER A 26 -8.66 -2.35 13.99
N THR A 27 -8.98 -3.48 14.63
CA THR A 27 -8.10 -4.65 14.59
C THR A 27 -8.02 -5.17 13.17
N ALA A 28 -6.81 -5.25 12.65
CA ALA A 28 -6.54 -5.76 11.31
C ALA A 28 -5.85 -7.13 11.39
N LEU A 29 -6.26 -8.05 10.55
CA LEU A 29 -5.62 -9.34 10.37
C LEU A 29 -4.93 -9.36 9.01
N SER A 30 -3.61 -9.24 9.00
CA SER A 30 -2.82 -9.40 7.80
C SER A 30 -2.62 -10.89 7.49
N MET A 31 -2.87 -11.29 6.27
CA MET A 31 -2.75 -12.66 5.80
C MET A 31 -1.79 -12.76 4.63
N ASN A 32 -0.97 -13.81 4.64
CA ASN A 32 -0.08 -14.12 3.52
C ASN A 32 -0.18 -15.63 3.21
N HIS A 33 -0.66 -15.92 2.02
CA HIS A 33 -0.78 -17.29 1.52
C HIS A 33 0.23 -17.52 0.41
N SER A 34 0.96 -18.62 0.47
CA SER A 34 1.90 -18.98 -0.58
C SER A 34 1.79 -20.45 -0.94
N ILE A 35 1.96 -20.73 -2.21
CA ILE A 35 2.12 -22.06 -2.76
C ILE A 35 3.38 -22.12 -3.58
N SER A 36 4.12 -23.21 -3.45
CA SER A 36 5.30 -23.42 -4.27
C SER A 36 5.35 -24.85 -4.79
N MET A 37 5.94 -24.99 -5.94
CA MET A 37 6.13 -26.27 -6.62
C MET A 37 7.55 -26.34 -7.16
N SER A 38 8.20 -27.47 -6.99
CA SER A 38 9.51 -27.74 -7.57
C SER A 38 9.52 -29.15 -8.16
N GLY A 39 10.32 -29.33 -9.17
CA GLY A 39 10.49 -30.61 -9.81
C GLY A 39 11.60 -30.57 -10.84
N GLY A 40 11.89 -31.71 -11.41
CA GLY A 40 12.88 -31.75 -12.48
C GLY A 40 13.49 -33.12 -12.67
N THR A 41 14.43 -33.11 -13.59
CA THR A 41 15.30 -34.22 -13.95
C THR A 41 16.76 -33.76 -13.91
N ASP A 42 17.70 -34.62 -14.20
CA ASP A 42 19.13 -34.26 -14.34
C ASP A 42 19.38 -33.19 -15.40
N LYS A 43 18.47 -33.07 -16.38
CA LYS A 43 18.58 -32.09 -17.46
C LYS A 43 17.83 -30.81 -17.21
N ALA A 44 16.71 -30.85 -16.49
CA ALA A 44 15.86 -29.70 -16.29
C ALA A 44 15.36 -29.67 -14.83
N GLN A 45 15.52 -28.57 -14.16
CA GLN A 45 15.01 -28.32 -12.82
C GLN A 45 14.21 -27.03 -12.82
N TYR A 46 13.12 -27.00 -12.07
CA TYR A 46 12.32 -25.81 -11.93
C TYR A 46 11.81 -25.66 -10.51
N TYR A 47 11.63 -24.41 -10.14
CA TYR A 47 10.93 -23.98 -8.94
C TYR A 47 10.00 -22.85 -9.32
N THR A 48 8.76 -22.94 -8.93
CA THR A 48 7.79 -21.86 -9.08
C THR A 48 7.08 -21.60 -7.76
N SER A 49 6.77 -20.34 -7.49
CA SER A 49 5.99 -19.96 -6.33
C SER A 49 5.01 -18.85 -6.69
N PHE A 50 3.88 -18.87 -5.99
CA PHE A 50 2.88 -17.83 -6.05
C PHE A 50 2.46 -17.46 -4.63
N SER A 51 2.35 -16.17 -4.34
CA SER A 51 1.89 -15.69 -3.05
C SER A 51 0.88 -14.55 -3.18
N ILE A 52 -0.06 -14.52 -2.25
CA ILE A 52 -1.05 -13.47 -2.09
C ILE A 52 -0.93 -12.93 -0.67
N MET A 53 -0.71 -11.64 -0.55
CA MET A 53 -0.75 -10.91 0.71
C MET A 53 -1.97 -9.98 0.70
N ASP A 54 -2.78 -10.05 1.74
CA ASP A 54 -3.88 -9.12 2.01
C ASP A 54 -3.69 -8.53 3.40
N ASP A 55 -3.48 -7.22 3.44
CA ASP A 55 -3.33 -6.43 4.65
C ASP A 55 -4.38 -5.32 4.63
N PRO A 56 -5.47 -5.46 5.39
CA PRO A 56 -6.54 -4.46 5.42
C PRO A 56 -6.15 -3.15 6.10
N GLY A 57 -4.96 -3.10 6.75
CA GLY A 57 -4.57 -1.94 7.55
C GLY A 57 -5.41 -1.76 8.82
N TRP A 58 -5.08 -0.77 9.60
CA TRP A 58 -5.72 -0.47 10.91
C TRP A 58 -6.61 0.77 10.90
N THR A 59 -6.62 1.52 9.80
CA THR A 59 -7.47 2.70 9.61
C THR A 59 -8.34 2.53 8.37
N GLU A 60 -9.45 3.24 8.32
CA GLU A 60 -10.26 3.36 7.11
C GLU A 60 -9.39 3.77 5.91
N GLN A 61 -9.70 3.23 4.73
CA GLN A 61 -8.97 3.50 3.48
C GLN A 61 -7.47 3.15 3.51
N SER A 62 -7.04 2.28 4.45
CA SER A 62 -5.69 1.76 4.50
C SER A 62 -5.71 0.28 4.15
N LYS A 63 -5.31 -0.09 2.93
CA LYS A 63 -5.30 -1.48 2.46
C LYS A 63 -4.14 -1.73 1.52
N VAL A 64 -3.47 -2.87 1.69
CA VAL A 64 -2.44 -3.35 0.76
C VAL A 64 -2.77 -4.77 0.32
N GLN A 65 -2.85 -4.97 -0.99
CA GLN A 65 -2.92 -6.31 -1.59
C GLN A 65 -1.72 -6.50 -2.51
N ARG A 66 -1.05 -7.63 -2.39
CA ARG A 66 0.11 -7.94 -3.23
C ARG A 66 0.05 -9.38 -3.71
N TYR A 67 0.21 -9.52 -5.01
CA TYR A 67 0.36 -10.79 -5.71
C TYR A 67 1.79 -10.90 -6.19
N THR A 68 2.44 -12.03 -5.90
CA THR A 68 3.83 -12.26 -6.31
C THR A 68 3.92 -13.62 -6.98
N ALA A 69 4.58 -13.67 -8.12
CA ALA A 69 4.90 -14.90 -8.83
C ALA A 69 6.40 -14.96 -9.09
N SER A 70 7.01 -16.12 -8.84
CA SER A 70 8.42 -16.37 -9.10
C SER A 70 8.57 -17.68 -9.86
N VAL A 71 9.43 -17.67 -10.86
CA VAL A 71 9.81 -18.86 -11.63
C VAL A 71 11.32 -18.88 -11.76
N ASN A 72 11.92 -19.99 -11.32
CA ASN A 72 13.33 -20.29 -11.55
C ASN A 72 13.39 -21.59 -12.34
N ALA A 73 14.06 -21.59 -13.46
CA ALA A 73 14.24 -22.76 -14.29
C ALA A 73 15.70 -22.88 -14.72
N GLN A 74 16.27 -24.04 -14.49
CA GLN A 74 17.61 -24.40 -14.97
C GLN A 74 17.47 -25.52 -15.97
N TYR A 75 18.12 -25.34 -17.11
CA TYR A 75 18.13 -26.34 -18.18
C TYR A 75 19.57 -26.64 -18.61
N ASN A 76 20.01 -27.88 -18.44
CA ASN A 76 21.30 -28.37 -18.86
C ASN A 76 21.16 -28.87 -20.32
N ILE A 77 21.47 -28.00 -21.29
CA ILE A 77 21.37 -28.27 -22.73
C ILE A 77 22.34 -29.39 -23.09
N SER A 78 23.53 -29.35 -22.48
CA SER A 78 24.57 -30.39 -22.63
C SER A 78 25.43 -30.44 -21.36
N GLN A 79 26.40 -31.34 -21.27
CA GLN A 79 27.37 -31.38 -20.17
C GLN A 79 28.23 -30.12 -20.07
N LYS A 80 28.26 -29.29 -21.11
CA LYS A 80 29.07 -28.07 -21.19
C LYS A 80 28.23 -26.80 -21.26
N LEU A 81 26.92 -26.90 -21.49
CA LEU A 81 26.08 -25.73 -21.71
C LEU A 81 24.82 -25.81 -20.84
N SER A 82 24.62 -24.81 -20.01
CA SER A 82 23.42 -24.64 -19.17
C SER A 82 22.80 -23.27 -19.32
N LEU A 83 21.48 -23.24 -19.26
CA LEU A 83 20.63 -22.05 -19.28
C LEU A 83 19.93 -21.93 -17.93
N ASN A 84 20.00 -20.77 -17.32
CA ASN A 84 19.28 -20.43 -16.09
C ASN A 84 18.34 -19.27 -16.36
N LEU A 85 17.05 -19.44 -16.06
CA LEU A 85 16.01 -18.43 -16.24
C LEU A 85 15.40 -18.10 -14.89
N ILE A 86 15.32 -16.82 -14.58
CA ILE A 86 14.69 -16.30 -13.36
C ILE A 86 13.67 -15.26 -13.77
N SER A 87 12.44 -15.45 -13.35
CA SER A 87 11.39 -14.47 -13.50
C SER A 87 10.77 -14.17 -12.15
N ASN A 88 10.66 -12.89 -11.81
CA ASN A 88 9.96 -12.41 -10.65
C ASN A 88 8.96 -11.34 -11.08
N SER A 89 7.72 -11.52 -10.69
CA SER A 89 6.63 -10.61 -11.01
C SER A 89 5.88 -10.26 -9.74
N SER A 90 5.56 -8.99 -9.55
CA SER A 90 4.67 -8.57 -8.49
C SER A 90 3.66 -7.53 -8.97
N TYR A 91 2.44 -7.65 -8.48
CA TYR A 91 1.40 -6.64 -8.59
C TYR A 91 0.95 -6.25 -7.20
N ARG A 92 1.04 -4.97 -6.88
CA ARG A 92 0.61 -4.42 -5.59
C ARG A 92 -0.44 -3.35 -5.84
N LYS A 93 -1.58 -3.54 -5.20
CA LYS A 93 -2.61 -2.53 -5.05
C LYS A 93 -2.59 -2.00 -3.63
N GLN A 94 -2.47 -0.71 -3.47
CA GLN A 94 -2.43 -0.06 -2.17
C GLN A 94 -3.39 1.11 -2.15
N LYS A 95 -4.18 1.18 -1.10
CA LYS A 95 -5.01 2.31 -0.77
C LYS A 95 -4.47 2.95 0.51
N ALA A 96 -4.35 4.26 0.54
CA ALA A 96 -3.87 5.00 1.70
C ALA A 96 -4.70 6.27 1.90
N PRO A 97 -4.88 6.75 3.15
CA PRO A 97 -5.47 8.07 3.39
C PRO A 97 -4.73 9.13 2.59
N GLY A 98 -5.49 10.04 1.97
CA GLY A 98 -4.93 11.10 1.15
C GLY A 98 -4.14 12.10 2.00
N THR A 99 -2.95 12.46 1.51
CA THR A 99 -2.25 13.66 1.95
C THR A 99 -2.47 14.70 0.88
N LEU A 100 -3.20 15.75 1.20
CA LEU A 100 -3.45 16.83 0.25
C LEU A 100 -2.20 17.72 0.17
N ASN A 101 -1.73 17.95 -1.05
CA ASN A 101 -0.58 18.81 -1.30
C ASN A 101 -0.94 20.28 -1.03
N GLN A 102 -0.01 21.02 -0.46
CA GLN A 102 -0.11 22.46 -0.33
C GLN A 102 -0.14 23.10 -1.73
N SER A 103 -1.23 23.75 -2.09
CA SER A 103 -1.33 24.52 -3.32
C SER A 103 -1.12 26.00 -3.02
N VAL A 104 -0.26 26.64 -3.80
CA VAL A 104 -0.03 28.07 -3.75
C VAL A 104 -0.70 28.70 -4.96
N ASN A 105 -1.63 29.62 -4.73
CA ASN A 105 -2.19 30.41 -5.80
C ASN A 105 -1.10 31.36 -6.33
N ALA A 106 -0.64 31.11 -7.56
CA ALA A 106 0.46 31.86 -8.17
C ALA A 106 0.14 33.35 -8.40
N VAL A 107 -1.15 33.73 -8.37
CA VAL A 107 -1.58 35.12 -8.62
C VAL A 107 -1.73 35.90 -7.32
N THR A 108 -2.35 35.30 -6.29
CA THR A 108 -2.63 35.96 -5.00
C THR A 108 -1.57 35.71 -3.94
N GLY A 109 -0.72 34.69 -4.12
CA GLY A 109 0.22 34.23 -3.11
C GLY A 109 -0.46 33.52 -1.93
N GLU A 110 -1.78 33.31 -2.00
CA GLU A 110 -2.51 32.58 -0.97
C GLU A 110 -2.07 31.12 -0.94
N VAL A 111 -1.70 30.68 0.24
CA VAL A 111 -1.37 29.30 0.52
C VAL A 111 -2.65 28.61 1.00
N SER A 112 -3.26 27.82 0.14
CA SER A 112 -4.27 26.87 0.54
C SER A 112 -3.56 25.69 1.22
N ARG A 113 -3.68 25.59 2.54
CA ARG A 113 -3.21 24.44 3.29
C ARG A 113 -4.29 23.40 3.24
N ASP A 114 -4.06 22.41 2.43
CA ASP A 114 -4.81 21.18 2.47
C ASP A 114 -4.40 20.43 3.75
N PHE A 115 -5.39 19.91 4.47
CA PHE A 115 -5.12 19.22 5.72
C PHE A 115 -4.39 17.91 5.47
N ASP A 116 -3.36 17.67 6.23
CA ASP A 116 -2.85 16.33 6.41
C ASP A 116 -3.88 15.50 7.18
N ILE A 117 -4.53 14.57 6.48
CA ILE A 117 -5.51 13.65 7.07
C ILE A 117 -4.74 12.51 7.73
N ASN A 118 -4.22 12.79 8.91
CA ASN A 118 -3.52 11.81 9.71
C ASN A 118 -4.41 11.33 10.86
N PRO A 119 -5.00 10.12 10.78
CA PRO A 119 -5.91 9.60 11.80
C PRO A 119 -5.28 9.53 13.19
N TYR A 120 -4.00 9.17 13.27
CA TYR A 120 -3.29 9.08 14.54
C TYR A 120 -3.13 10.45 15.22
N SER A 121 -2.69 11.44 14.46
CA SER A 121 -2.59 12.82 14.95
C SER A 121 -3.97 13.36 15.39
N TYR A 122 -5.00 13.03 14.61
CA TYR A 122 -6.37 13.43 14.96
C TYR A 122 -6.85 12.78 16.25
N ALA A 123 -6.63 11.47 16.43
CA ALA A 123 -7.04 10.74 17.63
C ALA A 123 -6.39 11.29 18.92
N ILE A 124 -5.10 11.67 18.86
CA ILE A 124 -4.38 12.21 20.01
C ILE A 124 -4.83 13.63 20.35
N ASN A 125 -5.08 14.46 19.33
CA ASN A 125 -5.27 15.89 19.52
C ASN A 125 -6.74 16.32 19.56
N SER A 126 -7.69 15.41 19.32
CA SER A 126 -9.11 15.73 19.30
C SER A 126 -9.74 15.63 20.68
N SER A 127 -10.61 16.57 21.00
CA SER A 127 -11.38 16.55 22.24
C SER A 127 -12.35 15.36 22.26
N ARG A 128 -12.46 14.69 23.38
CA ARG A 128 -13.44 13.61 23.61
C ARG A 128 -14.89 14.11 23.71
N ALA A 129 -15.09 15.41 23.84
CA ALA A 129 -16.42 16.02 23.83
C ALA A 129 -17.03 16.14 22.42
N LEU A 130 -16.23 15.96 21.36
CA LEU A 130 -16.70 16.04 19.98
C LEU A 130 -17.47 14.77 19.58
N ASP A 131 -18.49 14.94 18.74
CA ASP A 131 -19.27 13.86 18.15
C ASP A 131 -18.63 13.39 16.84
N PRO A 132 -18.32 12.10 16.66
CA PRO A 132 -17.73 11.61 15.42
C PRO A 132 -18.58 11.85 14.17
N ASN A 133 -19.89 11.98 14.36
CA ASN A 133 -20.86 12.13 13.25
C ASN A 133 -21.19 13.59 12.91
N GLU A 134 -20.67 14.55 13.69
CA GLU A 134 -20.92 15.97 13.44
C GLU A 134 -19.75 16.63 12.69
N TYR A 135 -20.07 17.70 11.95
CA TYR A 135 -19.08 18.56 11.32
C TYR A 135 -18.72 19.70 12.23
N TYR A 136 -17.44 19.91 12.41
CA TYR A 136 -16.87 21.00 13.18
C TYR A 136 -16.07 21.93 12.26
N THR A 137 -16.01 23.22 12.63
CA THR A 137 -15.19 24.16 11.87
C THR A 137 -13.71 23.93 12.19
N ARG A 138 -12.94 23.61 11.17
CA ARG A 138 -11.49 23.49 11.22
C ARG A 138 -10.90 24.32 10.09
N ASN A 139 -9.99 25.25 10.40
CA ASN A 139 -9.38 26.18 9.44
C ASN A 139 -10.41 26.84 8.51
N TYR A 140 -11.49 27.38 9.11
CA TYR A 140 -12.59 28.09 8.44
C TYR A 140 -13.47 27.23 7.54
N SER A 141 -13.32 25.90 7.52
CA SER A 141 -14.13 24.98 6.73
C SER A 141 -14.81 23.94 7.62
N PRO A 142 -16.01 23.44 7.23
CA PRO A 142 -16.60 22.27 7.85
C PRO A 142 -15.68 21.06 7.68
N PHE A 143 -15.45 20.33 8.75
CA PHE A 143 -14.57 19.16 8.78
C PHE A 143 -15.21 18.03 9.58
N ASN A 144 -15.20 16.84 9.04
CA ASN A 144 -15.50 15.59 9.71
C ASN A 144 -14.48 14.55 9.28
N ILE A 145 -13.75 13.94 10.22
CA ILE A 145 -12.65 13.02 9.93
C ILE A 145 -13.10 11.78 9.15
N HIS A 146 -14.26 11.21 9.46
CA HIS A 146 -14.78 10.05 8.73
C HIS A 146 -15.12 10.41 7.28
N ASN A 147 -15.74 11.58 7.07
CA ASN A 147 -16.00 12.05 5.72
C ASN A 147 -14.72 12.28 4.91
N GLU A 148 -13.70 12.85 5.55
CA GLU A 148 -12.39 13.07 4.92
C GLU A 148 -11.72 11.73 4.56
N LEU A 149 -11.67 10.79 5.50
CA LEU A 149 -11.09 9.47 5.25
C LEU A 149 -11.84 8.69 4.18
N ALA A 150 -13.17 8.83 4.12
CA ALA A 150 -13.99 8.13 3.12
C ALA A 150 -13.82 8.69 1.70
N ASN A 151 -13.59 10.01 1.56
CA ASN A 151 -13.60 10.70 0.27
C ASN A 151 -12.22 11.16 -0.22
N ASN A 152 -11.21 11.20 0.67
CA ASN A 152 -9.86 11.63 0.34
C ASN A 152 -8.87 10.49 0.55
N PHE A 153 -8.56 9.77 -0.51
CA PHE A 153 -7.61 8.67 -0.49
C PHE A 153 -6.77 8.62 -1.77
N ILE A 154 -5.68 7.92 -1.70
CA ILE A 154 -4.76 7.70 -2.79
C ILE A 154 -4.74 6.21 -3.10
N ASP A 155 -5.00 5.86 -4.35
CA ASP A 155 -4.85 4.52 -4.88
C ASP A 155 -3.51 4.42 -5.63
N PHE A 156 -2.72 3.40 -5.30
CA PHE A 156 -1.51 3.03 -5.99
C PHE A 156 -1.65 1.65 -6.59
N ASP A 157 -1.42 1.57 -7.90
CA ASP A 157 -1.23 0.31 -8.62
C ASP A 157 0.22 0.21 -9.06
N VAL A 158 0.94 -0.78 -8.54
CA VAL A 158 2.36 -0.98 -8.83
C VAL A 158 2.55 -2.34 -9.47
N VAL A 159 3.14 -2.34 -10.66
CA VAL A 159 3.53 -3.55 -11.38
C VAL A 159 5.04 -3.60 -11.49
N ASP A 160 5.64 -4.68 -11.02
CA ASP A 160 7.06 -4.96 -11.18
C ASP A 160 7.23 -6.31 -11.89
N LEU A 161 7.97 -6.29 -12.98
CA LEU A 161 8.33 -7.48 -13.74
C LEU A 161 9.85 -7.52 -13.93
N LYS A 162 10.45 -8.66 -13.61
CA LYS A 162 11.87 -8.90 -13.82
C LYS A 162 12.08 -10.25 -14.48
N PHE A 163 12.79 -10.23 -15.58
CA PHE A 163 13.26 -11.43 -16.29
C PHE A 163 14.77 -11.40 -16.35
N GLN A 164 15.39 -12.53 -16.06
CA GLN A 164 16.83 -12.68 -16.10
C GLN A 164 17.16 -14.03 -16.73
N GLY A 165 18.08 -14.01 -17.70
CA GLY A 165 18.61 -15.20 -18.35
C GLY A 165 20.12 -15.23 -18.21
N GLU A 166 20.68 -16.38 -17.86
CA GLU A 166 22.11 -16.63 -17.76
C GLU A 166 22.43 -17.88 -18.57
N LEU A 167 23.32 -17.74 -19.53
CA LEU A 167 23.86 -18.84 -20.30
C LEU A 167 25.29 -19.10 -19.85
N LYS A 168 25.57 -20.33 -19.40
CA LYS A 168 26.89 -20.76 -18.94
C LYS A 168 27.44 -21.79 -19.89
N TYR A 169 28.68 -21.58 -20.31
CA TYR A 169 29.43 -22.54 -21.19
C TYR A 169 30.75 -22.92 -20.54
N LYS A 170 30.95 -24.23 -20.35
CA LYS A 170 32.17 -24.83 -19.81
C LYS A 170 32.89 -25.62 -20.90
N PRO A 171 33.78 -25.00 -21.71
CA PRO A 171 34.52 -25.72 -22.74
C PRO A 171 35.42 -26.81 -22.17
N VAL A 172 36.04 -26.52 -21.02
CA VAL A 172 36.87 -27.44 -20.20
C VAL A 172 36.50 -27.25 -18.74
N THR A 173 36.88 -28.20 -17.86
CA THR A 173 36.52 -28.20 -16.45
C THR A 173 37.00 -26.97 -15.66
N GLN A 174 38.11 -26.36 -16.11
CA GLN A 174 38.76 -25.23 -15.45
C GLN A 174 38.26 -23.86 -15.91
N VAL A 175 37.47 -23.80 -17.02
CA VAL A 175 37.04 -22.53 -17.62
C VAL A 175 35.52 -22.51 -17.72
N GLU A 176 34.90 -21.47 -17.12
CA GLU A 176 33.48 -21.18 -17.25
C GLU A 176 33.30 -19.79 -17.87
N LEU A 177 32.52 -19.73 -18.94
CA LEU A 177 32.08 -18.48 -19.57
C LEU A 177 30.59 -18.30 -19.26
N ALA A 178 30.20 -17.12 -18.82
CA ALA A 178 28.81 -16.81 -18.53
C ALA A 178 28.37 -15.53 -19.23
N ILE A 179 27.20 -15.55 -19.83
CA ILE A 179 26.51 -14.38 -20.37
C ILE A 179 25.21 -14.21 -19.60
N LEU A 180 25.02 -13.05 -19.00
CA LEU A 180 23.84 -12.69 -18.24
C LEU A 180 23.11 -11.53 -18.91
N GLY A 181 21.82 -11.69 -19.14
CA GLY A 181 20.90 -10.65 -19.57
C GLY A 181 19.76 -10.48 -18.58
N ALA A 182 19.38 -9.25 -18.30
CA ALA A 182 18.25 -8.95 -17.43
C ALA A 182 17.38 -7.84 -18.03
N TYR A 183 16.07 -8.02 -17.91
CA TYR A 183 15.06 -7.01 -18.23
C TYR A 183 14.21 -6.75 -17.01
N LYS A 184 14.02 -5.46 -16.67
CA LYS A 184 13.13 -5.01 -15.61
C LYS A 184 12.13 -4.01 -16.18
N TYR A 185 10.87 -4.24 -15.89
CA TYR A 185 9.79 -3.29 -16.12
C TYR A 185 9.13 -2.96 -14.77
N SER A 186 8.99 -1.69 -14.48
CA SER A 186 8.32 -1.21 -13.25
C SER A 186 7.45 -0.02 -13.63
N THR A 187 6.20 -0.06 -13.23
CA THR A 187 5.28 1.06 -13.42
C THR A 187 4.44 1.27 -12.16
N THR A 188 4.13 2.52 -11.88
CA THR A 188 3.27 2.92 -10.78
C THR A 188 2.23 3.87 -11.34
N THR A 189 0.96 3.54 -11.13
CA THR A 189 -0.17 4.42 -11.41
C THR A 189 -0.71 4.93 -10.08
N GLN A 190 -0.91 6.22 -9.97
CA GLN A 190 -1.49 6.87 -8.81
C GLN A 190 -2.78 7.56 -9.23
N ALA A 191 -3.85 7.31 -8.48
CA ALA A 191 -5.10 8.04 -8.59
C ALA A 191 -5.42 8.69 -7.24
N ASN A 192 -5.79 9.97 -7.27
CA ASN A 192 -6.23 10.72 -6.11
C ASN A 192 -7.75 10.93 -6.24
N GLN A 193 -8.46 10.71 -5.16
CA GLN A 193 -9.88 11.04 -5.02
C GLN A 193 -10.08 12.00 -3.86
#